data_9e75757b5a809354710fd2c447099f12
#
_entry.id   9e75757b5a809354710fd2c447099f12
#
_cell.length_a   1.000
_cell.length_b   1.000
_cell.length_c   1.000
_cell.angle_alpha   90.00
_cell.angle_beta   90.00
_cell.angle_gamma   90.00
#
_symmetry.space_group_name_H-M   'P 1'
#
loop_
_entity.id
_entity.type
_entity.pdbx_description
1 polymer ?
#
loop_
_entity_poly.entity_id
_entity_poly.type
_entity_poly.pdbx_seq_one_letter_code
_entity_poly.pdbx_strand_id
1 'polypeptide(L)'
;MQKNNTAAVVIPARYESTRYPGKPLVKLLGKPMIIWVAELSAKAVGQESVYIATDDDRIKEAVESEGYNVVMTGPALTGTDRLAEAAESIDADIIINVQGDEPLVNPEDIKKVINAKLQSPDTIINGFSYLNESEDPHNVNIPKVITTEDNNLVYMSRLAVPGFKESKNAPSSYKKQVCIYAFSKPELEQYRNFGRKSALESCEDIEILRFLEFGTQIKMVETRPGSYAVDAPEDVAIVENELSKLLGQ
;
A
#
# COMPACT_ATOMS: atom_id res chain seq x y z
N MET A 1 -9.54 -29.27 11.63
CA MET A 1 -10.05 -28.56 10.44
C MET A 1 -9.17 -27.33 10.26
N GLN A 2 -8.38 -27.24 9.19
CA GLN A 2 -7.71 -25.99 8.86
C GLN A 2 -8.79 -24.97 8.53
N LYS A 3 -8.85 -23.87 9.29
CA LYS A 3 -9.67 -22.72 8.96
C LYS A 3 -9.14 -22.20 7.59
N ASN A 4 -9.95 -22.23 6.56
CA ASN A 4 -9.59 -21.54 5.32
C ASN A 4 -9.62 -20.04 5.66
N ASN A 5 -8.48 -19.45 5.96
CA ASN A 5 -8.40 -18.02 6.22
C ASN A 5 -8.77 -17.28 4.92
N THR A 6 -9.81 -16.47 5.01
CA THR A 6 -10.28 -15.64 3.90
C THR A 6 -9.47 -14.34 3.86
N ALA A 7 -9.14 -13.88 2.66
CA ALA A 7 -8.43 -12.61 2.45
C ALA A 7 -9.26 -11.66 1.60
N ALA A 8 -9.31 -10.39 2.00
CA ALA A 8 -9.91 -9.31 1.23
C ALA A 8 -8.89 -8.21 0.97
N VAL A 9 -8.90 -7.64 -0.24
CA VAL A 9 -8.16 -6.43 -0.57
C VAL A 9 -9.04 -5.23 -0.27
N VAL A 10 -8.50 -4.28 0.48
CA VAL A 10 -9.16 -3.01 0.78
C VAL A 10 -8.27 -1.87 0.29
N ILE A 11 -8.84 -1.02 -0.55
CA ILE A 11 -8.16 0.10 -1.20
C ILE A 11 -8.69 1.39 -0.59
N PRO A 12 -7.93 2.08 0.28
CA PRO A 12 -8.35 3.36 0.82
C PRO A 12 -8.29 4.43 -0.27
N ALA A 13 -9.34 5.21 -0.39
CA ALA A 13 -9.45 6.29 -1.36
C ALA A 13 -10.12 7.52 -0.74
N ARG A 14 -9.52 8.69 -0.93
CA ARG A 14 -10.10 9.98 -0.53
C ARG A 14 -10.11 10.94 -1.71
N TYR A 15 -11.16 11.73 -1.82
CA TYR A 15 -11.24 12.74 -2.86
C TYR A 15 -10.36 13.95 -2.54
N GLU A 16 -10.37 14.37 -1.28
CA GLU A 16 -9.56 15.50 -0.82
C GLU A 16 -8.08 15.10 -0.71
N SER A 17 -7.28 15.70 -1.56
CA SER A 17 -5.82 15.58 -1.58
C SER A 17 -5.24 16.97 -1.82
N THR A 18 -4.27 17.38 -1.00
CA THR A 18 -3.64 18.71 -1.12
C THR A 18 -2.83 18.86 -2.40
N ARG A 19 -2.17 17.80 -2.86
CA ARG A 19 -1.32 17.78 -4.05
C ARG A 19 -2.11 17.53 -5.34
N TYR A 20 -3.13 16.66 -5.28
CA TYR A 20 -3.89 16.26 -6.45
C TYR A 20 -5.36 15.95 -6.05
N PRO A 21 -6.25 16.96 -5.94
CA PRO A 21 -7.66 16.75 -5.62
C PRO A 21 -8.34 15.85 -6.65
N GLY A 22 -9.17 14.91 -6.17
CA GLY A 22 -9.86 13.95 -7.04
C GLY A 22 -8.95 12.87 -7.63
N LYS A 23 -7.71 12.73 -7.12
CA LYS A 23 -6.70 11.77 -7.59
C LYS A 23 -7.25 10.36 -7.90
N PRO A 24 -8.10 9.71 -7.07
CA PRO A 24 -8.62 8.38 -7.38
C PRO A 24 -9.45 8.31 -8.67
N LEU A 25 -10.08 9.42 -9.08
CA LEU A 25 -10.92 9.50 -10.27
C LEU A 25 -10.18 10.04 -11.50
N VAL A 26 -8.90 10.37 -11.38
CA VAL A 26 -8.07 10.75 -12.54
C VAL A 26 -8.05 9.60 -13.54
N LYS A 27 -8.25 9.94 -14.80
CA LYS A 27 -8.29 8.95 -15.87
C LYS A 27 -6.88 8.62 -16.35
N LEU A 28 -6.56 7.34 -16.34
CA LEU A 28 -5.38 6.75 -16.95
C LEU A 28 -5.86 5.89 -18.13
N LEU A 29 -5.45 6.22 -19.34
CA LEU A 29 -5.94 5.60 -20.57
C LEU A 29 -7.49 5.55 -20.65
N GLY A 30 -8.13 6.64 -20.21
CA GLY A 30 -9.59 6.79 -20.22
C GLY A 30 -10.36 6.16 -19.06
N LYS A 31 -9.73 5.36 -18.19
CA LYS A 31 -10.32 4.68 -17.02
C LYS A 31 -9.86 5.33 -15.71
N PRO A 32 -10.75 5.53 -14.70
CA PRO A 32 -10.35 6.05 -13.39
C PRO A 32 -9.23 5.23 -12.75
N MET A 33 -8.24 5.89 -12.14
CA MET A 33 -7.10 5.23 -11.52
C MET A 33 -7.49 4.18 -10.48
N ILE A 34 -8.48 4.49 -9.64
CA ILE A 34 -8.96 3.56 -8.61
C ILE A 34 -9.48 2.25 -9.20
N ILE A 35 -10.05 2.28 -10.42
CA ILE A 35 -10.55 1.08 -11.11
C ILE A 35 -9.40 0.24 -11.63
N TRP A 36 -8.29 0.84 -12.08
CA TRP A 36 -7.07 0.09 -12.42
C TRP A 36 -6.55 -0.71 -11.22
N VAL A 37 -6.46 -0.05 -10.05
CA VAL A 37 -6.03 -0.71 -8.81
C VAL A 37 -6.99 -1.83 -8.43
N ALA A 38 -8.30 -1.61 -8.52
CA ALA A 38 -9.32 -2.61 -8.21
C ALA A 38 -9.24 -3.82 -9.14
N GLU A 39 -9.13 -3.62 -10.46
CA GLU A 39 -9.00 -4.71 -11.46
C GLU A 39 -7.74 -5.55 -11.23
N LEU A 40 -6.60 -4.92 -10.95
CA LEU A 40 -5.36 -5.64 -10.68
C LEU A 40 -5.45 -6.40 -9.35
N SER A 41 -6.09 -5.81 -8.34
CA SER A 41 -6.36 -6.49 -7.06
C SER A 41 -7.30 -7.68 -7.24
N ALA A 42 -8.34 -7.54 -8.06
CA ALA A 42 -9.28 -8.61 -8.36
C ALA A 42 -8.62 -9.84 -9.05
N LYS A 43 -7.57 -9.62 -9.83
CA LYS A 43 -6.78 -10.74 -10.41
C LYS A 43 -6.05 -11.56 -9.32
N ALA A 44 -5.86 -11.01 -8.13
CA ALA A 44 -5.22 -11.72 -7.02
C ALA A 44 -6.23 -12.47 -6.14
N VAL A 45 -7.39 -11.89 -5.83
CA VAL A 45 -8.32 -12.39 -4.80
C VAL A 45 -9.75 -12.62 -5.27
N GLY A 46 -10.10 -12.28 -6.54
CA GLY A 46 -11.48 -12.25 -7.03
C GLY A 46 -12.15 -10.89 -6.78
N GLN A 47 -13.05 -10.49 -7.66
CA GLN A 47 -13.73 -9.19 -7.63
C GLN A 47 -14.56 -9.02 -6.35
N GLU A 48 -15.21 -10.08 -5.90
CA GLU A 48 -16.05 -10.14 -4.70
C GLU A 48 -15.27 -9.87 -3.40
N SER A 49 -13.95 -10.06 -3.43
CA SER A 49 -13.04 -9.84 -2.30
C SER A 49 -12.28 -8.51 -2.37
N VAL A 50 -12.66 -7.61 -3.31
CA VAL A 50 -12.09 -6.27 -3.42
C VAL A 50 -13.08 -5.24 -2.93
N TYR A 51 -12.61 -4.37 -2.03
CA TYR A 51 -13.38 -3.31 -1.40
C TYR A 51 -12.65 -1.98 -1.55
N ILE A 52 -13.38 -0.92 -1.88
CA ILE A 52 -12.87 0.45 -1.82
C ILE A 52 -13.42 1.13 -0.58
N ALA A 53 -12.54 1.63 0.29
CA ALA A 53 -12.91 2.37 1.49
C ALA A 53 -12.82 3.87 1.22
N THR A 54 -13.94 4.58 1.30
CA THR A 54 -14.01 6.02 0.95
C THR A 54 -15.03 6.76 1.81
N ASP A 55 -14.88 8.08 1.89
CA ASP A 55 -15.83 9.02 2.48
C ASP A 55 -16.50 9.93 1.42
N ASP A 56 -16.36 9.61 0.12
CA ASP A 56 -16.80 10.45 -0.98
C ASP A 56 -17.75 9.72 -1.93
N ASP A 57 -18.96 10.25 -2.10
CA ASP A 57 -19.99 9.64 -2.95
C ASP A 57 -19.59 9.54 -4.43
N ARG A 58 -18.76 10.47 -4.94
CA ARG A 58 -18.28 10.43 -6.35
C ARG A 58 -17.39 9.23 -6.59
N ILE A 59 -16.54 8.89 -5.61
CA ILE A 59 -15.70 7.68 -5.67
C ILE A 59 -16.59 6.43 -5.57
N LYS A 60 -17.56 6.44 -4.64
CA LYS A 60 -18.52 5.35 -4.50
C LYS A 60 -19.25 5.08 -5.81
N GLU A 61 -19.88 6.09 -6.41
CA GLU A 61 -20.63 5.95 -7.66
C GLU A 61 -19.75 5.37 -8.79
N ALA A 62 -18.52 5.88 -8.94
CA ALA A 62 -17.60 5.40 -9.95
C ALA A 62 -17.21 3.93 -9.73
N VAL A 63 -17.03 3.50 -8.50
CA VAL A 63 -16.63 2.14 -8.13
C VAL A 63 -17.79 1.16 -8.26
N GLU A 64 -18.98 1.51 -7.76
CA GLU A 64 -20.18 0.67 -7.85
C GLU A 64 -20.64 0.48 -9.30
N SER A 65 -20.45 1.49 -10.18
CA SER A 65 -20.77 1.37 -11.61
C SER A 65 -19.92 0.32 -12.33
N GLU A 66 -18.74 -0.01 -11.80
CA GLU A 66 -17.85 -1.07 -12.30
C GLU A 66 -18.03 -2.41 -11.53
N GLY A 67 -19.01 -2.48 -10.62
CA GLY A 67 -19.39 -3.68 -9.89
C GLY A 67 -18.47 -4.07 -8.73
N TYR A 68 -17.68 -3.14 -8.20
CA TYR A 68 -16.85 -3.36 -7.02
C TYR A 68 -17.56 -2.98 -5.72
N ASN A 69 -17.15 -3.59 -4.61
CA ASN A 69 -17.70 -3.28 -3.30
C ASN A 69 -17.16 -1.96 -2.76
N VAL A 70 -18.01 -1.20 -2.10
CA VAL A 70 -17.64 0.04 -1.42
C VAL A 70 -18.00 -0.06 0.06
N VAL A 71 -17.07 0.38 0.91
CA VAL A 71 -17.33 0.61 2.34
C VAL A 71 -17.23 2.11 2.58
N MET A 72 -18.34 2.72 2.94
CA MET A 72 -18.36 4.13 3.35
C MET A 72 -17.77 4.26 4.76
N THR A 73 -16.82 5.18 4.91
CA THR A 73 -16.12 5.44 6.18
C THR A 73 -16.30 6.89 6.60
N GLY A 74 -16.05 7.17 7.86
CA GLY A 74 -15.96 8.53 8.37
C GLY A 74 -14.64 9.23 7.98
N PRO A 75 -14.41 10.46 8.49
CA PRO A 75 -13.13 11.13 8.41
C PRO A 75 -12.03 10.28 9.05
N ALA A 76 -10.91 10.08 8.37
CA ALA A 76 -9.79 9.28 8.84
C ALA A 76 -8.50 10.09 8.86
N LEU A 77 -7.65 9.88 9.88
CA LEU A 77 -6.36 10.55 10.01
C LEU A 77 -5.38 10.11 8.91
N THR A 78 -5.43 8.82 8.56
CA THR A 78 -4.54 8.19 7.56
C THR A 78 -5.30 7.18 6.72
N GLY A 79 -4.67 6.66 5.66
CA GLY A 79 -5.20 5.56 4.86
C GLY A 79 -5.39 4.29 5.69
N THR A 80 -4.46 4.00 6.61
CA THR A 80 -4.55 2.84 7.50
C THR A 80 -5.65 3.00 8.56
N ASP A 81 -5.93 4.22 9.07
CA ASP A 81 -7.10 4.45 9.95
C ASP A 81 -8.41 4.19 9.20
N ARG A 82 -8.52 4.61 7.92
CA ARG A 82 -9.67 4.32 7.05
C ARG A 82 -9.82 2.82 6.79
N LEU A 83 -8.70 2.14 6.50
CA LEU A 83 -8.66 0.69 6.33
C LEU A 83 -9.17 -0.03 7.57
N ALA A 84 -8.73 0.39 8.76
CA ALA A 84 -9.13 -0.21 10.03
C ALA A 84 -10.64 -0.09 10.28
N GLU A 85 -11.23 1.07 9.97
CA GLU A 85 -12.67 1.27 10.03
C GLU A 85 -13.43 0.37 9.05
N ALA A 86 -12.98 0.33 7.79
CA ALA A 86 -13.61 -0.51 6.77
C ALA A 86 -13.57 -2.00 7.13
N ALA A 87 -12.46 -2.47 7.71
CA ALA A 87 -12.25 -3.87 8.08
C ALA A 87 -13.26 -4.39 9.11
N GLU A 88 -13.91 -3.53 9.88
CA GLU A 88 -14.94 -3.93 10.85
C GLU A 88 -16.15 -4.60 10.17
N SER A 89 -16.52 -4.12 8.97
CA SER A 89 -17.69 -4.60 8.22
C SER A 89 -17.35 -5.70 7.19
N ILE A 90 -16.09 -5.99 6.94
CA ILE A 90 -15.66 -6.97 5.94
C ILE A 90 -15.48 -8.34 6.61
N ASP A 91 -16.10 -9.38 6.06
CA ASP A 91 -15.95 -10.76 6.54
C ASP A 91 -14.71 -11.42 5.92
N ALA A 92 -13.54 -11.08 6.47
CA ALA A 92 -12.26 -11.68 6.10
C ALA A 92 -11.33 -11.76 7.31
N ASP A 93 -10.47 -12.78 7.36
CA ASP A 93 -9.48 -12.97 8.44
C ASP A 93 -8.22 -12.12 8.17
N ILE A 94 -7.87 -11.92 6.90
CA ILE A 94 -6.70 -11.17 6.45
C ILE A 94 -7.18 -9.99 5.61
N ILE A 95 -6.75 -8.80 6.00
CA ILE A 95 -7.00 -7.55 5.28
C ILE A 95 -5.72 -7.12 4.57
N ILE A 96 -5.79 -7.07 3.26
CA ILE A 96 -4.69 -6.59 2.42
C ILE A 96 -4.95 -5.13 2.08
N ASN A 97 -4.04 -4.26 2.45
CA ASN A 97 -4.05 -2.87 1.98
C ASN A 97 -3.27 -2.78 0.67
N VAL A 98 -3.90 -2.26 -0.36
CA VAL A 98 -3.27 -1.78 -1.58
C VAL A 98 -3.61 -0.30 -1.70
N GLN A 99 -2.61 0.56 -1.83
CA GLN A 99 -2.87 2.00 -1.93
C GLN A 99 -3.55 2.35 -3.25
N GLY A 100 -4.54 3.26 -3.18
CA GLY A 100 -5.36 3.64 -4.32
C GLY A 100 -4.63 4.43 -5.43
N ASP A 101 -3.37 4.75 -5.21
CA ASP A 101 -2.47 5.43 -6.16
C ASP A 101 -1.42 4.52 -6.79
N GLU A 102 -1.56 3.20 -6.65
CA GLU A 102 -0.68 2.17 -7.22
C GLU A 102 -1.31 1.45 -8.44
N PRO A 103 -1.58 2.15 -9.55
CA PRO A 103 -2.28 1.58 -10.70
C PRO A 103 -1.47 0.54 -11.49
N LEU A 104 -0.23 0.28 -11.08
CA LEU A 104 0.67 -0.73 -11.62
C LEU A 104 0.94 -1.88 -10.64
N VAL A 105 0.14 -1.99 -9.57
CA VAL A 105 0.28 -3.07 -8.58
C VAL A 105 0.27 -4.44 -9.26
N ASN A 106 1.23 -5.29 -8.90
CA ASN A 106 1.29 -6.63 -9.49
C ASN A 106 0.44 -7.62 -8.68
N PRO A 107 -0.53 -8.32 -9.30
CA PRO A 107 -1.37 -9.30 -8.63
C PRO A 107 -0.58 -10.43 -7.94
N GLU A 108 0.56 -10.84 -8.50
CA GLU A 108 1.39 -11.89 -7.89
C GLU A 108 2.10 -11.40 -6.62
N ASP A 109 2.39 -10.11 -6.51
CA ASP A 109 2.95 -9.54 -5.28
C ASP A 109 1.89 -9.46 -4.18
N ILE A 110 0.62 -9.18 -4.52
CA ILE A 110 -0.50 -9.27 -3.58
C ILE A 110 -0.61 -10.70 -3.05
N LYS A 111 -0.62 -11.72 -3.94
CA LYS A 111 -0.65 -13.14 -3.53
C LYS A 111 0.54 -13.52 -2.66
N LYS A 112 1.73 -13.00 -2.95
CA LYS A 112 2.94 -13.24 -2.17
C LYS A 112 2.81 -12.69 -0.74
N VAL A 113 2.26 -11.49 -0.59
CA VAL A 113 1.99 -10.85 0.71
C VAL A 113 0.92 -11.63 1.49
N ILE A 114 -0.16 -12.08 0.83
CA ILE A 114 -1.17 -12.96 1.45
C ILE A 114 -0.54 -14.24 1.98
N ASN A 115 0.26 -14.93 1.16
CA ASN A 115 0.93 -16.17 1.54
C ASN A 115 1.89 -15.97 2.72
N ALA A 116 2.62 -14.86 2.76
CA ALA A 116 3.49 -14.53 3.89
C ALA A 116 2.68 -14.30 5.18
N LYS A 117 1.52 -13.65 5.11
CA LYS A 117 0.62 -13.45 6.26
C LYS A 117 0.05 -14.78 6.77
N LEU A 118 -0.33 -15.68 5.85
CA LEU A 118 -0.78 -17.03 6.22
C LEU A 118 0.29 -17.85 6.94
N GLN A 119 1.56 -17.69 6.56
CA GLN A 119 2.70 -18.34 7.20
C GLN A 119 3.10 -17.69 8.54
N SER A 120 2.78 -16.43 8.74
CA SER A 120 3.12 -15.65 9.93
C SER A 120 1.90 -14.82 10.39
N PRO A 121 0.85 -15.46 10.91
CA PRO A 121 -0.44 -14.81 11.17
C PRO A 121 -0.37 -13.68 12.20
N ASP A 122 0.55 -13.75 13.14
CA ASP A 122 0.75 -12.77 14.21
C ASP A 122 1.76 -11.67 13.84
N THR A 123 2.17 -11.60 12.57
CA THR A 123 3.18 -10.65 12.10
C THR A 123 2.58 -9.80 10.96
N ILE A 124 2.73 -8.50 11.02
CA ILE A 124 2.36 -7.61 9.92
C ILE A 124 3.30 -7.86 8.75
N ILE A 125 2.75 -7.91 7.55
CA ILE A 125 3.54 -8.05 6.33
C ILE A 125 3.49 -6.73 5.55
N ASN A 126 4.65 -6.31 5.01
CA ASN A 126 4.73 -5.19 4.07
C ASN A 126 5.67 -5.52 2.91
N GLY A 127 5.37 -5.01 1.74
CA GLY A 127 6.18 -5.17 0.54
C GLY A 127 7.41 -4.27 0.54
N PHE A 128 8.49 -4.74 -0.09
CA PHE A 128 9.63 -3.91 -0.46
C PHE A 128 10.18 -4.33 -1.83
N SER A 129 10.84 -3.42 -2.51
CA SER A 129 11.66 -3.72 -3.69
C SER A 129 12.97 -2.95 -3.62
N TYR A 130 13.86 -3.15 -4.59
CA TYR A 130 15.07 -2.34 -4.71
C TYR A 130 14.82 -1.14 -5.61
N LEU A 131 15.51 -0.01 -5.32
CA LEU A 131 15.54 1.12 -6.24
C LEU A 131 16.13 0.67 -7.58
N ASN A 132 15.56 1.15 -8.66
CA ASN A 132 16.14 0.99 -9.99
C ASN A 132 17.13 2.12 -10.31
N GLU A 133 17.84 2.02 -11.44
CA GLU A 133 18.89 2.97 -11.84
C GLU A 133 18.39 4.40 -12.07
N SER A 134 17.10 4.60 -12.31
CA SER A 134 16.50 5.92 -12.53
C SER A 134 15.98 6.56 -11.23
N GLU A 135 15.93 5.83 -10.12
CA GLU A 135 15.42 6.31 -8.84
C GLU A 135 16.57 6.82 -7.94
N ASP A 136 16.45 8.08 -7.51
CA ASP A 136 17.42 8.69 -6.60
C ASP A 136 17.14 8.28 -5.15
N PRO A 137 18.09 7.68 -4.40
CA PRO A 137 17.92 7.36 -2.99
C PRO A 137 17.68 8.60 -2.11
N HIS A 138 18.04 9.80 -2.57
CA HIS A 138 17.77 11.05 -1.85
C HIS A 138 16.38 11.62 -2.11
N ASN A 139 15.59 11.02 -3.02
CA ASN A 139 14.20 11.42 -3.23
C ASN A 139 13.38 11.11 -1.97
N VAL A 140 12.91 12.15 -1.27
CA VAL A 140 12.12 12.06 -0.04
C VAL A 140 10.71 11.47 -0.25
N ASN A 141 10.22 11.42 -1.49
CA ASN A 141 8.95 10.78 -1.81
C ASN A 141 9.04 9.24 -1.81
N ILE A 142 10.23 8.69 -1.85
CA ILE A 142 10.48 7.24 -1.83
C ILE A 142 10.97 6.85 -0.43
N PRO A 143 10.17 6.20 0.43
CA PRO A 143 10.64 5.69 1.72
C PRO A 143 11.66 4.56 1.53
N LYS A 144 12.83 4.70 2.16
CA LYS A 144 13.86 3.65 2.19
C LYS A 144 13.65 2.73 3.39
N VAL A 145 13.96 1.46 3.21
CA VAL A 145 13.67 0.38 4.15
C VAL A 145 14.94 -0.25 4.67
N ILE A 146 15.07 -0.34 5.98
CA ILE A 146 16.14 -1.10 6.65
C ILE A 146 15.55 -2.35 7.25
N THR A 147 16.15 -3.50 6.95
CA THR A 147 15.74 -4.80 7.47
C THR A 147 16.89 -5.54 8.12
N THR A 148 16.58 -6.49 8.98
CA THR A 148 17.52 -7.57 9.34
C THR A 148 17.77 -8.46 8.14
N GLU A 149 18.73 -9.40 8.27
CA GLU A 149 18.98 -10.44 7.26
C GLU A 149 17.75 -11.32 7.00
N ASP A 150 16.94 -11.57 8.04
CA ASP A 150 15.68 -12.31 7.94
C ASP A 150 14.50 -11.45 7.44
N ASN A 151 14.77 -10.27 6.89
CA ASN A 151 13.77 -9.32 6.40
C ASN A 151 12.75 -8.84 7.46
N ASN A 152 13.09 -8.81 8.74
CA ASN A 152 12.29 -8.09 9.72
C ASN A 152 12.60 -6.59 9.61
N LEU A 153 11.57 -5.75 9.62
CA LEU A 153 11.71 -4.29 9.57
C LEU A 153 12.49 -3.79 10.79
N VAL A 154 13.54 -3.02 10.53
CA VAL A 154 14.27 -2.28 11.57
C VAL A 154 13.80 -0.84 11.60
N TYR A 155 13.72 -0.18 10.43
CA TYR A 155 13.24 1.20 10.30
C TYR A 155 12.90 1.52 8.84
N MET A 156 12.12 2.58 8.65
CA MET A 156 11.90 3.23 7.36
C MET A 156 12.18 4.72 7.47
N SER A 157 12.77 5.30 6.44
CA SER A 157 13.03 6.74 6.39
C SER A 157 12.90 7.29 4.97
N ARG A 158 12.49 8.55 4.90
CA ARG A 158 12.54 9.32 3.63
C ARG A 158 13.97 9.75 3.28
N LEU A 159 14.88 9.76 4.25
CA LEU A 159 16.30 9.97 3.99
C LEU A 159 16.94 8.73 3.34
N ALA A 160 18.11 8.93 2.70
CA ALA A 160 18.90 7.82 2.17
C ALA A 160 19.49 6.99 3.33
N VAL A 161 18.89 5.86 3.63
CA VAL A 161 19.36 4.91 4.65
C VAL A 161 19.54 3.51 4.04
N PRO A 162 20.61 2.76 4.43
CA PRO A 162 21.62 3.14 5.39
C PRO A 162 22.56 4.22 4.86
N GLY A 163 23.03 5.08 5.77
CA GLY A 163 24.14 5.98 5.47
C GLY A 163 25.48 5.23 5.44
N PHE A 164 26.53 5.86 4.94
CA PHE A 164 27.88 5.29 4.92
C PHE A 164 28.90 6.35 5.35
N LYS A 165 29.95 5.89 6.03
CA LYS A 165 31.03 6.78 6.53
C LYS A 165 32.03 7.11 5.42
N GLU A 166 32.35 6.13 4.59
CA GLU A 166 33.34 6.25 3.51
C GLU A 166 32.72 5.78 2.20
N SER A 167 33.03 6.44 1.08
CA SER A 167 32.45 6.12 -0.25
C SER A 167 32.62 4.66 -0.67
N LYS A 168 33.73 4.02 -0.27
CA LYS A 168 33.96 2.59 -0.56
C LYS A 168 32.96 1.65 0.12
N ASN A 169 32.26 2.13 1.17
CA ASN A 169 31.26 1.39 1.94
C ASN A 169 29.82 1.81 1.55
N ALA A 170 29.66 2.58 0.48
CA ALA A 170 28.35 2.95 -0.01
C ALA A 170 27.52 1.69 -0.34
N PRO A 171 26.21 1.64 0.01
CA PRO A 171 25.36 0.52 -0.36
C PRO A 171 25.34 0.33 -1.88
N SER A 172 25.41 -0.91 -2.33
CA SER A 172 25.27 -1.24 -3.76
C SER A 172 23.84 -1.00 -4.27
N SER A 173 22.86 -1.03 -3.39
CA SER A 173 21.44 -0.77 -3.67
C SER A 173 20.70 -0.36 -2.41
N TYR A 174 19.58 0.32 -2.57
CA TYR A 174 18.68 0.68 -1.49
C TYR A 174 17.36 -0.06 -1.63
N LYS A 175 16.79 -0.53 -0.51
CA LYS A 175 15.43 -1.05 -0.46
C LYS A 175 14.46 0.13 -0.37
N LYS A 176 13.35 0.06 -1.12
CA LYS A 176 12.22 1.00 -1.01
C LYS A 176 10.95 0.28 -0.57
N GLN A 177 10.08 0.99 0.12
CA GLN A 177 8.75 0.50 0.47
C GLN A 177 7.90 0.31 -0.78
N VAL A 178 7.13 -0.78 -0.80
CA VAL A 178 6.02 -0.99 -1.74
C VAL A 178 4.73 -1.03 -0.92
N CYS A 179 3.74 -0.25 -1.33
CA CYS A 179 2.54 0.01 -0.54
C CYS A 179 1.50 -1.12 -0.65
N ILE A 180 1.96 -2.36 -0.40
CA ILE A 180 1.12 -3.55 -0.21
C ILE A 180 1.38 -4.07 1.20
N TYR A 181 0.32 -4.22 2.00
CA TYR A 181 0.41 -4.66 3.39
C TYR A 181 -0.60 -5.76 3.68
N ALA A 182 -0.31 -6.63 4.65
CA ALA A 182 -1.27 -7.57 5.17
C ALA A 182 -1.38 -7.45 6.69
N PHE A 183 -2.62 -7.32 7.14
CA PHE A 183 -2.99 -7.17 8.53
C PHE A 183 -4.02 -8.23 8.94
N SER A 184 -4.05 -8.56 10.22
CA SER A 184 -5.21 -9.12 10.89
C SER A 184 -6.13 -8.01 11.42
N LYS A 185 -7.40 -8.32 11.69
CA LYS A 185 -8.33 -7.33 12.29
C LYS A 185 -7.84 -6.81 13.66
N PRO A 186 -7.31 -7.65 14.59
CA PRO A 186 -6.76 -7.16 15.85
C PRO A 186 -5.61 -6.16 15.69
N GLU A 187 -4.73 -6.35 14.70
CA GLU A 187 -3.66 -5.39 14.41
C GLU A 187 -4.22 -4.03 13.97
N LEU A 188 -5.22 -4.04 13.09
CA LEU A 188 -5.89 -2.81 12.63
C LEU A 188 -6.67 -2.13 13.77
N GLU A 189 -7.33 -2.88 14.63
CA GLU A 189 -8.02 -2.37 15.81
C GLU A 189 -7.02 -1.68 16.77
N GLN A 190 -5.86 -2.30 17.03
CA GLN A 190 -4.80 -1.69 17.83
C GLN A 190 -4.33 -0.35 17.23
N TYR A 191 -4.16 -0.30 15.90
CA TYR A 191 -3.75 0.90 15.18
C TYR A 191 -4.76 2.04 15.36
N ARG A 192 -6.05 1.74 15.15
CA ARG A 192 -7.15 2.71 15.27
C ARG A 192 -7.33 3.21 16.69
N ASN A 193 -7.27 2.31 17.68
CA ASN A 193 -7.45 2.64 19.10
C ASN A 193 -6.35 3.56 19.64
N PHE A 194 -5.22 3.69 18.97
CA PHE A 194 -4.20 4.66 19.34
C PHE A 194 -4.67 6.11 19.16
N GLY A 195 -5.60 6.39 18.24
CA GLY A 195 -6.36 7.62 18.11
C GLY A 195 -5.57 8.87 17.68
N ARG A 196 -4.28 8.74 17.34
CA ARG A 196 -3.43 9.83 16.87
C ARG A 196 -2.27 9.28 16.03
N LYS A 197 -1.58 10.13 15.27
CA LYS A 197 -0.29 9.76 14.69
C LYS A 197 0.76 9.55 15.79
N SER A 198 1.61 8.55 15.63
CA SER A 198 2.78 8.33 16.48
C SER A 198 3.91 9.31 16.13
N ALA A 199 4.98 9.35 16.93
CA ALA A 199 6.05 10.33 16.74
C ALA A 199 6.83 10.11 15.44
N LEU A 200 7.28 8.88 15.19
CA LEU A 200 8.02 8.56 13.97
C LEU A 200 7.11 8.63 12.73
N GLU A 201 5.88 8.15 12.83
CA GLU A 201 4.89 8.29 11.77
C GLU A 201 4.66 9.76 11.39
N SER A 202 4.57 10.66 12.38
CA SER A 202 4.38 12.09 12.14
C SER A 202 5.60 12.74 11.48
N CYS A 203 6.82 12.31 11.84
CA CYS A 203 8.05 12.86 11.29
C CYS A 203 8.30 12.41 9.85
N GLU A 204 8.13 11.12 9.59
CA GLU A 204 8.44 10.50 8.30
C GLU A 204 7.23 10.49 7.35
N ASP A 205 6.02 10.72 7.86
CA ASP A 205 4.74 10.51 7.15
C ASP A 205 4.66 9.12 6.50
N ILE A 206 5.00 8.09 7.29
CA ILE A 206 5.00 6.68 6.93
C ILE A 206 4.15 5.93 7.96
N GLU A 207 2.95 5.50 7.55
CA GLU A 207 1.91 4.98 8.46
C GLU A 207 2.33 3.70 9.20
N ILE A 208 3.11 2.81 8.58
CA ILE A 208 3.55 1.54 9.18
C ILE A 208 4.46 1.75 10.39
N LEU A 209 5.09 2.92 10.54
CA LEU A 209 5.94 3.22 11.68
C LEU A 209 5.16 3.30 13.00
N ARG A 210 3.85 3.57 12.98
CA ARG A 210 3.00 3.50 14.18
C ARG A 210 3.04 2.09 14.79
N PHE A 211 2.96 1.06 13.97
CA PHE A 211 3.07 -0.32 14.45
C PHE A 211 4.46 -0.64 15.00
N LEU A 212 5.51 -0.13 14.36
CA LEU A 212 6.89 -0.30 14.86
C LEU A 212 7.05 0.34 16.25
N GLU A 213 6.47 1.51 16.49
CA GLU A 213 6.48 2.19 17.79
C GLU A 213 5.67 1.45 18.86
N PHE A 214 4.72 0.60 18.48
CA PHE A 214 4.03 -0.31 19.42
C PHE A 214 4.86 -1.55 19.76
N GLY A 215 6.01 -1.75 19.11
CA GLY A 215 6.80 -2.96 19.24
C GLY A 215 6.23 -4.14 18.45
N THR A 216 5.29 -3.89 17.51
CA THR A 216 4.73 -4.93 16.66
C THR A 216 5.77 -5.36 15.63
N GLN A 217 5.92 -6.67 15.46
CA GLN A 217 6.83 -7.22 14.46
C GLN A 217 6.26 -7.03 13.05
N ILE A 218 7.11 -6.53 12.17
CA ILE A 218 6.78 -6.32 10.75
C ILE A 218 7.79 -7.10 9.92
N LYS A 219 7.31 -7.98 9.06
CA LYS A 219 8.14 -8.72 8.10
C LYS A 219 8.00 -8.10 6.72
N MET A 220 9.14 -7.83 6.11
CA MET A 220 9.21 -7.30 4.76
C MET A 220 9.29 -8.43 3.74
N VAL A 221 8.51 -8.32 2.67
CA VAL A 221 8.45 -9.30 1.58
C VAL A 221 8.93 -8.63 0.30
N GLU A 222 9.93 -9.22 -0.34
CA GLU A 222 10.44 -8.70 -1.60
C GLU A 222 9.40 -8.86 -2.71
N THR A 223 9.05 -7.76 -3.35
CA THR A 223 8.13 -7.67 -4.48
C THR A 223 8.90 -7.39 -5.77
N ARG A 224 8.22 -7.44 -6.90
CA ARG A 224 8.82 -7.10 -8.19
C ARG A 224 9.13 -5.60 -8.26
N PRO A 225 10.19 -5.21 -8.98
CA PRO A 225 10.41 -3.80 -9.28
C PRO A 225 9.36 -3.27 -10.26
N GLY A 226 9.19 -1.95 -10.33
CA GLY A 226 8.36 -1.31 -11.37
C GLY A 226 6.95 -0.91 -10.93
N SER A 227 6.65 -0.88 -9.62
CA SER A 227 5.50 -0.16 -9.12
C SER A 227 5.79 1.35 -9.15
N TYR A 228 4.90 2.12 -9.78
CA TYR A 228 4.94 3.58 -9.83
C TYR A 228 3.62 4.12 -9.30
N ALA A 229 3.69 4.86 -8.20
CA ALA A 229 2.55 5.59 -7.68
C ALA A 229 2.30 6.86 -8.49
N VAL A 230 1.05 7.29 -8.55
CA VAL A 230 0.67 8.61 -9.05
C VAL A 230 0.53 9.55 -7.86
N ASP A 231 1.51 10.41 -7.62
CA ASP A 231 1.50 11.39 -6.53
C ASP A 231 1.13 12.80 -6.99
N ALA A 232 1.44 13.12 -8.24
CA ALA A 232 1.23 14.43 -8.85
C ALA A 232 0.77 14.29 -10.32
N PRO A 233 0.22 15.34 -10.94
CA PRO A 233 -0.23 15.30 -12.33
C PRO A 233 0.83 14.89 -13.34
N GLU A 234 2.09 15.21 -13.10
CA GLU A 234 3.24 14.84 -13.95
C GLU A 234 3.52 13.34 -13.99
N ASP A 235 3.10 12.57 -12.99
CA ASP A 235 3.28 11.13 -12.93
C ASP A 235 2.34 10.38 -13.90
N VAL A 236 1.23 11.02 -14.30
CA VAL A 236 0.19 10.42 -15.14
C VAL A 236 0.76 9.88 -16.45
N ALA A 237 1.55 10.68 -17.16
CA ALA A 237 2.10 10.30 -18.46
C ALA A 237 3.07 9.11 -18.35
N ILE A 238 3.84 9.04 -17.27
CA ILE A 238 4.78 7.94 -17.00
C ILE A 238 3.98 6.65 -16.78
N VAL A 239 2.96 6.72 -15.93
CA VAL A 239 2.13 5.56 -15.59
C VAL A 239 1.29 5.07 -16.78
N GLU A 240 0.74 5.99 -17.60
CA GLU A 240 0.02 5.60 -18.83
C GLU A 240 0.93 4.86 -19.82
N ASN A 241 2.18 5.29 -19.97
CA ASN A 241 3.15 4.59 -20.81
C ASN A 241 3.43 3.16 -20.30
N GLU A 242 3.58 2.98 -18.98
CA GLU A 242 3.78 1.64 -18.41
C GLU A 242 2.51 0.78 -18.49
N LEU A 243 1.32 1.34 -18.29
CA LEU A 243 0.04 0.64 -18.49
C LEU A 243 -0.11 0.19 -19.95
N SER A 244 0.22 1.04 -20.93
CA SER A 244 0.17 0.68 -22.36
C SER A 244 1.06 -0.52 -22.67
N LYS A 245 2.28 -0.56 -22.13
CA LYS A 245 3.18 -1.72 -22.27
C LYS A 245 2.59 -3.00 -21.66
N LEU A 246 1.95 -2.91 -20.50
CA LEU A 246 1.28 -4.05 -19.86
C LEU A 246 0.10 -4.57 -20.66
N LEU A 247 -0.58 -3.71 -21.42
CA LEU A 247 -1.69 -4.06 -22.29
C LEU A 247 -1.24 -4.55 -23.69
N GLY A 248 0.06 -4.49 -23.98
CA GLY A 248 0.60 -4.85 -25.29
C GLY A 248 0.27 -3.85 -26.41
N GLN A 249 0.07 -2.59 -26.04
CA GLN A 249 -0.23 -1.48 -26.95
C GLN A 249 1.01 -0.63 -27.24
#